data_c045f06d4f537dda46f826d00b196b7b
#
_entry.id   c045f06d4f537dda46f826d00b196b7b
#
_cell.length_a   1.000
_cell.length_b   1.000
_cell.length_c   1.000
_cell.angle_alpha   90.00
_cell.angle_beta   90.00
_cell.angle_gamma   90.00
#
_symmetry.space_group_name_H-M   'P 1'
#
loop_
_entity.id
_entity.type
_entity.pdbx_description
1 polymer ?
#
loop_
_entity_poly.entity_id
_entity_poly.type
_entity_poly.pdbx_seq_one_letter_code
_entity_poly.pdbx_strand_id
1 'polypeptide(L)'
;LKCISLFSGAGGLDVGAKAAGARIIRAVEFDKDAATTLRLNSDASTLIECADVATLDFHQHRNDTGDTIVIGGPPCQPFSKNGYWVRNENRLVEADPRNMLSQFLRVVSEANPKGFLLENVESLRHPTNKQALDAFVAAAEVLGYTCTVALANAADYGVPQKRKRVFIFGTRGSKTAIPNPERLRSSDPADGFPPHLGVKDFLKPFNSSRYFEPSEMVCGGTYEHELRNVPPGRNYMALDELTGYSGRTFRRGGRFWNFLYKLHPDEPSITIAAQPGPWVGPFHWNNRRLRAPEAAAIQTFPADYKFHGTRRSVQKQIGNAVPCLLGEAMVKHLMNHV
;
A
#
# COMPACT_ATOMS: atom_id res chain seq x y z
N LEU A 1 10.35 11.53 -17.26
CA LEU A 1 9.61 10.43 -17.90
C LEU A 1 8.09 10.64 -17.76
N LYS A 2 7.33 10.28 -18.81
CA LYS A 2 5.88 10.16 -18.75
C LYS A 2 5.51 8.89 -17.97
N CYS A 3 4.40 8.92 -17.26
CA CYS A 3 3.95 7.79 -16.45
C CYS A 3 2.47 7.51 -16.67
N ILE A 4 2.15 6.25 -16.93
CA ILE A 4 0.79 5.72 -16.94
C ILE A 4 0.60 4.96 -15.62
N SER A 5 -0.40 5.35 -14.85
CA SER A 5 -0.75 4.73 -13.56
C SER A 5 -2.00 3.89 -13.69
N LEU A 6 -1.92 2.64 -13.29
CA LEU A 6 -3.01 1.68 -13.34
C LEU A 6 -3.40 1.26 -11.92
N PHE A 7 -4.70 1.04 -11.68
CA PHE A 7 -5.20 0.68 -10.35
C PHE A 7 -4.76 1.72 -9.31
N SER A 8 -4.84 2.99 -9.68
CA SER A 8 -4.19 4.12 -8.97
C SER A 8 -4.71 4.30 -7.54
N GLY A 9 -5.90 3.77 -7.21
CA GLY A 9 -6.50 3.93 -5.90
C GLY A 9 -6.65 5.41 -5.54
N ALA A 10 -6.24 5.77 -4.33
CA ALA A 10 -6.18 7.17 -3.91
C ALA A 10 -4.91 7.91 -4.37
N GLY A 11 -4.09 7.33 -5.23
CA GLY A 11 -2.93 8.00 -5.80
C GLY A 11 -1.66 7.99 -4.93
N GLY A 12 -1.54 7.07 -3.96
CA GLY A 12 -0.34 7.02 -3.12
C GLY A 12 0.93 6.75 -3.93
N LEU A 13 0.88 5.81 -4.88
CA LEU A 13 1.98 5.54 -5.80
C LEU A 13 2.20 6.70 -6.77
N ASP A 14 1.12 7.38 -7.21
CA ASP A 14 1.17 8.53 -8.12
C ASP A 14 1.84 9.74 -7.46
N VAL A 15 1.52 10.01 -6.19
CA VAL A 15 2.21 11.04 -5.38
C VAL A 15 3.70 10.74 -5.31
N GLY A 16 4.06 9.49 -5.00
CA GLY A 16 5.45 9.05 -4.99
C GLY A 16 6.12 9.20 -6.36
N ALA A 17 5.45 8.82 -7.44
CA ALA A 17 5.98 8.96 -8.80
C ALA A 17 6.22 10.43 -9.19
N LYS A 18 5.30 11.34 -8.83
CA LYS A 18 5.51 12.79 -9.02
C LYS A 18 6.71 13.30 -8.22
N ALA A 19 6.86 12.89 -6.96
CA ALA A 19 8.00 13.25 -6.12
C ALA A 19 9.33 12.73 -6.69
N ALA A 20 9.31 11.54 -7.34
CA ALA A 20 10.46 11.00 -8.07
C ALA A 20 10.78 11.73 -9.39
N GLY A 21 9.92 12.66 -9.83
CA GLY A 21 10.10 13.44 -11.06
C GLY A 21 9.39 12.85 -12.29
N ALA A 22 8.52 11.85 -12.13
CA ALA A 22 7.69 11.34 -13.22
C ALA A 22 6.45 12.22 -13.42
N ARG A 23 6.06 12.43 -14.68
CA ARG A 23 4.82 13.13 -15.03
C ARG A 23 3.70 12.14 -15.30
N ILE A 24 2.70 12.07 -14.42
CA ILE A 24 1.52 11.25 -14.66
C ILE A 24 0.73 11.85 -15.83
N ILE A 25 0.63 11.13 -16.93
CA ILE A 25 -0.14 11.56 -18.11
C ILE A 25 -1.53 10.92 -18.14
N ARG A 26 -1.66 9.72 -17.56
CA ARG A 26 -2.92 8.98 -17.50
C ARG A 26 -2.96 8.16 -16.22
N ALA A 27 -4.08 8.19 -15.51
CA ALA A 27 -4.32 7.35 -14.35
C ALA A 27 -5.70 6.68 -14.48
N VAL A 28 -5.76 5.37 -14.21
CA VAL A 28 -6.96 4.56 -14.32
C VAL A 28 -7.32 3.98 -12.97
N GLU A 29 -8.57 4.22 -12.55
CA GLU A 29 -9.12 3.71 -11.31
C GLU A 29 -10.60 3.33 -11.49
N PHE A 30 -10.98 2.17 -10.97
CA PHE A 30 -12.36 1.66 -11.10
C PHE A 30 -13.31 2.22 -10.04
N ASP A 31 -12.81 2.46 -8.82
CA ASP A 31 -13.61 2.97 -7.70
C ASP A 31 -13.88 4.47 -7.89
N LYS A 32 -15.17 4.85 -7.92
CA LYS A 32 -15.62 6.23 -8.20
C LYS A 32 -15.11 7.24 -7.17
N ASP A 33 -15.08 6.87 -5.88
CA ASP A 33 -14.61 7.76 -4.82
C ASP A 33 -13.09 7.97 -4.93
N ALA A 34 -12.34 6.89 -5.19
CA ALA A 34 -10.90 6.96 -5.40
C ALA A 34 -10.54 7.77 -6.68
N ALA A 35 -11.26 7.57 -7.78
CA ALA A 35 -11.09 8.37 -9.00
C ALA A 35 -11.39 9.85 -8.76
N THR A 36 -12.38 10.17 -7.92
CA THR A 36 -12.67 11.57 -7.53
C THR A 36 -11.55 12.12 -6.65
N THR A 37 -11.04 11.34 -5.71
CA THR A 37 -9.85 11.70 -4.92
C THR A 37 -8.66 12.02 -5.81
N LEU A 38 -8.39 11.21 -6.84
CA LEU A 38 -7.33 11.49 -7.82
C LEU A 38 -7.53 12.83 -8.53
N ARG A 39 -8.74 13.10 -9.01
CA ARG A 39 -9.06 14.38 -9.69
C ARG A 39 -8.84 15.60 -8.81
N LEU A 40 -9.12 15.50 -7.52
CA LEU A 40 -8.93 16.60 -6.56
C LEU A 40 -7.45 16.94 -6.32
N ASN A 41 -6.51 16.00 -6.61
CA ASN A 41 -5.10 16.13 -6.28
C ASN A 41 -4.18 16.00 -7.50
N SER A 42 -4.74 15.88 -8.69
CA SER A 42 -3.97 15.74 -9.93
C SER A 42 -3.85 17.06 -10.66
N ASP A 43 -2.79 17.16 -11.46
CA ASP A 43 -2.59 18.29 -12.38
C ASP A 43 -3.67 18.28 -13.47
N ALA A 44 -4.07 19.44 -13.96
CA ALA A 44 -5.09 19.56 -15.01
C ALA A 44 -4.71 18.83 -16.32
N SER A 45 -3.43 18.57 -16.54
CA SER A 45 -2.92 17.82 -17.71
C SER A 45 -2.97 16.30 -17.56
N THR A 46 -3.35 15.78 -16.39
CA THR A 46 -3.44 14.35 -16.13
C THR A 46 -4.84 13.85 -16.53
N LEU A 47 -4.92 12.89 -17.46
CA LEU A 47 -6.17 12.20 -17.79
C LEU A 47 -6.52 11.20 -16.68
N ILE A 48 -7.62 11.45 -15.94
CA ILE A 48 -8.12 10.53 -14.92
C ILE A 48 -9.36 9.81 -15.45
N GLU A 49 -9.24 8.51 -15.63
CA GLU A 49 -10.32 7.63 -16.09
C GLU A 49 -10.89 6.80 -14.94
N CYS A 50 -12.18 6.96 -14.71
CA CYS A 50 -12.93 6.08 -13.80
C CYS A 50 -13.54 4.95 -14.63
N ALA A 51 -12.75 3.89 -14.86
CA ALA A 51 -13.12 2.80 -15.77
C ALA A 51 -12.45 1.48 -15.37
N ASP A 52 -12.98 0.38 -15.90
CA ASP A 52 -12.29 -0.90 -15.89
C ASP A 52 -11.12 -0.84 -16.89
N VAL A 53 -9.90 -1.10 -16.42
CA VAL A 53 -8.71 -1.11 -17.26
C VAL A 53 -8.84 -2.07 -18.45
N ALA A 54 -9.62 -3.15 -18.31
CA ALA A 54 -9.86 -4.14 -19.36
C ALA A 54 -10.59 -3.58 -20.58
N THR A 55 -11.32 -2.46 -20.42
CA THR A 55 -12.10 -1.83 -21.50
C THR A 55 -11.34 -0.71 -22.24
N LEU A 56 -10.14 -0.40 -21.79
CA LEU A 56 -9.35 0.74 -22.31
C LEU A 56 -8.22 0.28 -23.22
N ASP A 57 -7.92 1.09 -24.22
CA ASP A 57 -6.81 0.93 -25.16
C ASP A 57 -5.63 1.82 -24.76
N PHE A 58 -4.40 1.31 -24.90
CA PHE A 58 -3.16 2.01 -24.56
C PHE A 58 -2.17 2.08 -25.74
N HIS A 59 -2.51 1.59 -26.92
CA HIS A 59 -1.64 1.65 -28.11
C HIS A 59 -1.24 3.08 -28.49
N GLN A 60 -2.10 4.06 -28.22
CA GLN A 60 -1.80 5.49 -28.44
C GLN A 60 -0.60 6.00 -27.62
N HIS A 61 -0.20 5.30 -26.56
CA HIS A 61 0.96 5.64 -25.73
C HIS A 61 2.24 4.96 -26.20
N ARG A 62 2.13 4.07 -27.19
CA ARG A 62 3.28 3.43 -27.82
C ARG A 62 4.03 4.48 -28.64
N ASN A 63 5.23 4.80 -28.22
CA ASN A 63 6.09 5.71 -28.97
C ASN A 63 7.50 5.12 -29.08
N ASP A 64 8.19 5.46 -30.17
CA ASP A 64 9.54 4.99 -30.45
C ASP A 64 10.59 5.69 -29.58
N THR A 65 10.25 6.82 -28.93
CA THR A 65 11.17 7.59 -28.07
C THR A 65 11.39 6.93 -26.72
N GLY A 66 10.50 6.02 -26.33
CA GLY A 66 10.65 5.23 -25.11
C GLY A 66 10.71 6.06 -23.82
N ASP A 67 10.01 7.18 -23.74
CA ASP A 67 10.00 8.11 -22.59
C ASP A 67 8.88 7.83 -21.58
N THR A 68 8.28 6.65 -21.65
CA THR A 68 7.12 6.27 -20.82
C THR A 68 7.45 5.12 -19.88
N ILE A 69 6.92 5.17 -18.66
CA ILE A 69 6.87 4.06 -17.70
C ILE A 69 5.42 3.73 -17.37
N VAL A 70 5.15 2.48 -16.98
CA VAL A 70 3.86 2.03 -16.46
C VAL A 70 4.01 1.64 -15.00
N ILE A 71 3.18 2.19 -14.12
CA ILE A 71 3.17 1.81 -12.70
C ILE A 71 1.79 1.32 -12.29
N GLY A 72 1.69 0.48 -11.26
CA GLY A 72 0.39 0.09 -10.74
C GLY A 72 0.43 -0.97 -9.66
N GLY A 73 -0.67 -1.02 -8.87
CA GLY A 73 -0.91 -2.03 -7.85
C GLY A 73 -2.19 -2.80 -8.14
N PRO A 74 -2.16 -3.79 -9.06
CA PRO A 74 -3.35 -4.57 -9.36
C PRO A 74 -3.91 -5.26 -8.12
N PRO A 75 -5.25 -5.32 -7.95
CA PRO A 75 -5.87 -5.94 -6.79
C PRO A 75 -5.43 -7.40 -6.63
N CYS A 76 -5.09 -7.76 -5.39
CA CYS A 76 -4.53 -9.04 -5.01
C CYS A 76 -5.60 -10.12 -4.75
N GLN A 77 -6.75 -10.05 -5.37
CA GLN A 77 -7.71 -11.16 -5.37
C GLN A 77 -7.38 -12.05 -6.57
N PRO A 78 -7.01 -13.27 -6.33
CA PRO A 78 -7.23 -14.21 -5.23
C PRO A 78 -6.07 -14.41 -4.22
N PHE A 79 -5.03 -13.60 -4.23
CA PHE A 79 -3.76 -13.82 -3.52
C PHE A 79 -3.71 -13.23 -2.09
N SER A 80 -4.72 -12.48 -1.63
CA SER A 80 -4.71 -11.87 -0.30
C SER A 80 -5.06 -12.86 0.82
N LYS A 81 -4.54 -12.62 2.05
CA LYS A 81 -4.91 -13.42 3.24
C LYS A 81 -6.42 -13.44 3.50
N ASN A 82 -7.15 -12.40 3.11
CA ASN A 82 -8.61 -12.34 3.21
C ASN A 82 -9.33 -13.18 2.14
N GLY A 83 -8.67 -13.50 1.02
CA GLY A 83 -9.16 -14.43 0.00
C GLY A 83 -8.91 -15.91 0.31
N TYR A 84 -8.19 -16.22 1.39
CA TYR A 84 -7.81 -17.58 1.79
C TYR A 84 -9.01 -18.50 2.14
N TRP A 85 -10.15 -17.92 2.44
CA TRP A 85 -11.39 -18.62 2.83
C TRP A 85 -12.29 -19.02 1.66
N VAL A 86 -11.98 -18.63 0.43
CA VAL A 86 -12.68 -19.07 -0.78
C VAL A 86 -12.09 -20.42 -1.21
N ARG A 87 -12.92 -21.47 -1.26
CA ARG A 87 -12.54 -22.87 -1.45
C ARG A 87 -11.66 -23.10 -2.69
N ASN A 88 -10.72 -24.04 -2.55
CA ASN A 88 -9.59 -24.38 -3.42
C ASN A 88 -9.88 -24.72 -4.89
N GLU A 89 -11.11 -24.97 -5.32
CA GLU A 89 -11.40 -25.58 -6.61
C GLU A 89 -11.40 -24.62 -7.82
N ASN A 90 -11.35 -23.28 -7.58
CA ASN A 90 -11.42 -22.27 -8.65
C ASN A 90 -10.18 -21.37 -8.72
N ARG A 91 -9.01 -21.88 -8.33
CA ARG A 91 -7.74 -21.11 -8.32
C ARG A 91 -6.90 -21.29 -9.59
N LEU A 92 -7.49 -21.62 -10.70
CA LEU A 92 -6.79 -21.56 -11.99
C LEU A 92 -6.55 -20.09 -12.33
N VAL A 93 -5.32 -19.63 -12.03
CA VAL A 93 -4.86 -18.24 -12.10
C VAL A 93 -5.11 -17.59 -13.47
N GLU A 94 -5.07 -18.38 -14.54
CA GLU A 94 -5.26 -17.91 -15.91
C GLU A 94 -6.74 -17.67 -16.28
N ALA A 95 -7.66 -18.34 -15.63
CA ALA A 95 -9.10 -18.26 -15.93
C ALA A 95 -9.89 -17.37 -14.95
N ASP A 96 -9.26 -16.85 -13.86
CA ASP A 96 -9.97 -15.99 -12.92
C ASP A 96 -10.07 -14.55 -13.46
N PRO A 97 -11.29 -14.06 -13.77
CA PRO A 97 -11.50 -12.71 -14.29
C PRO A 97 -11.02 -11.61 -13.31
N ARG A 98 -10.75 -11.97 -12.05
CA ARG A 98 -10.17 -11.07 -11.04
C ARG A 98 -8.65 -11.01 -11.12
N ASN A 99 -8.00 -11.77 -12.00
CA ASN A 99 -6.56 -11.74 -12.21
C ASN A 99 -6.15 -10.50 -13.01
N MET A 100 -5.98 -9.37 -12.32
CA MET A 100 -5.58 -8.11 -12.96
C MET A 100 -4.09 -8.04 -13.32
N LEU A 101 -3.29 -9.06 -12.97
CA LEU A 101 -1.89 -9.17 -13.43
C LEU A 101 -1.81 -9.29 -14.95
N SER A 102 -2.72 -10.07 -15.57
CA SER A 102 -2.80 -10.20 -17.02
C SER A 102 -3.18 -8.87 -17.70
N GLN A 103 -4.09 -8.09 -17.08
CA GLN A 103 -4.45 -6.78 -17.60
C GLN A 103 -3.32 -5.77 -17.49
N PHE A 104 -2.52 -5.82 -16.41
CA PHE A 104 -1.32 -5.01 -16.30
C PHE A 104 -0.33 -5.32 -17.43
N LEU A 105 -0.04 -6.60 -17.69
CA LEU A 105 0.85 -7.03 -18.78
C LEU A 105 0.31 -6.65 -20.17
N ARG A 106 -1.01 -6.74 -20.40
CA ARG A 106 -1.63 -6.27 -21.63
C ARG A 106 -1.32 -4.78 -21.86
N VAL A 107 -1.52 -3.94 -20.84
CA VAL A 107 -1.19 -2.51 -20.94
C VAL A 107 0.31 -2.30 -21.20
N VAL A 108 1.18 -3.05 -20.54
CA VAL A 108 2.63 -3.02 -20.80
C VAL A 108 2.94 -3.39 -22.27
N SER A 109 2.27 -4.41 -22.81
CA SER A 109 2.43 -4.81 -24.23
C SER A 109 1.94 -3.73 -25.20
N GLU A 110 0.77 -3.12 -24.91
CA GLU A 110 0.18 -2.08 -25.77
C GLU A 110 0.97 -0.78 -25.74
N ALA A 111 1.28 -0.27 -24.54
CA ALA A 111 2.01 0.98 -24.37
C ALA A 111 3.51 0.86 -24.64
N ASN A 112 4.07 -0.34 -24.56
CA ASN A 112 5.49 -0.65 -24.80
C ASN A 112 6.45 0.33 -24.09
N PRO A 113 6.34 0.51 -22.74
CA PRO A 113 7.13 1.48 -21.98
C PRO A 113 8.61 1.08 -21.91
N LYS A 114 9.47 2.01 -21.51
CA LYS A 114 10.89 1.71 -21.18
C LYS A 114 10.99 0.76 -19.98
N GLY A 115 10.10 0.93 -19.03
CA GLY A 115 10.03 0.08 -17.85
C GLY A 115 8.67 0.12 -17.19
N PHE A 116 8.47 -0.82 -16.28
CA PHE A 116 7.27 -0.86 -15.47
C PHE A 116 7.58 -1.17 -14.00
N LEU A 117 6.69 -0.74 -13.13
CA LEU A 117 6.69 -1.05 -11.70
C LEU A 117 5.33 -1.61 -11.30
N LEU A 118 5.31 -2.87 -10.91
CA LEU A 118 4.12 -3.49 -10.34
C LEU A 118 4.29 -3.66 -8.83
N GLU A 119 3.32 -3.15 -8.04
CA GLU A 119 3.24 -3.37 -6.60
C GLU A 119 2.22 -4.45 -6.27
N ASN A 120 2.52 -5.29 -5.26
CA ASN A 120 1.56 -6.23 -4.72
C ASN A 120 1.88 -6.59 -3.26
N VAL A 121 0.98 -7.34 -2.63
CA VAL A 121 1.16 -7.81 -1.24
C VAL A 121 2.25 -8.87 -1.13
N GLU A 122 2.89 -8.97 0.07
CA GLU A 122 3.93 -9.96 0.36
C GLU A 122 3.52 -11.40 0.03
N SER A 123 2.23 -11.73 0.20
CA SER A 123 1.71 -13.07 -0.06
C SER A 123 1.81 -13.52 -1.53
N LEU A 124 2.05 -12.62 -2.48
CA LEU A 124 2.35 -13.01 -3.87
C LEU A 124 3.61 -13.89 -3.96
N ARG A 125 4.58 -13.72 -3.04
CA ARG A 125 5.80 -14.57 -2.96
C ARG A 125 5.59 -15.88 -2.18
N HIS A 126 4.42 -16.08 -1.57
CA HIS A 126 4.15 -17.31 -0.83
C HIS A 126 4.14 -18.52 -1.79
N PRO A 127 4.66 -19.69 -1.40
CA PRO A 127 4.74 -20.89 -2.26
C PRO A 127 3.44 -21.22 -3.00
N THR A 128 2.28 -21.01 -2.37
CA THR A 128 0.95 -21.23 -2.99
C THR A 128 0.62 -20.26 -4.13
N ASN A 129 1.31 -19.12 -4.21
CA ASN A 129 1.06 -18.08 -5.22
C ASN A 129 2.26 -17.90 -6.16
N LYS A 130 3.36 -18.65 -5.90
CA LYS A 130 4.61 -18.55 -6.66
C LYS A 130 4.40 -18.78 -8.14
N GLN A 131 3.54 -19.71 -8.54
CA GLN A 131 3.22 -19.98 -9.93
C GLN A 131 2.70 -18.73 -10.66
N ALA A 132 1.85 -17.92 -10.02
CA ALA A 132 1.34 -16.70 -10.62
C ALA A 132 2.43 -15.63 -10.79
N LEU A 133 3.34 -15.51 -9.82
CA LEU A 133 4.49 -14.62 -9.90
C LEU A 133 5.43 -15.06 -11.03
N ASP A 134 5.77 -16.34 -11.09
CA ASP A 134 6.69 -16.90 -12.10
C ASP A 134 6.08 -16.75 -13.50
N ALA A 135 4.78 -17.02 -13.68
CA ALA A 135 4.08 -16.82 -14.94
C ALA A 135 4.06 -15.36 -15.39
N PHE A 136 3.86 -14.41 -14.45
CA PHE A 136 3.94 -12.97 -14.74
C PHE A 136 5.32 -12.58 -15.23
N VAL A 137 6.38 -13.01 -14.53
CA VAL A 137 7.77 -12.71 -14.90
C VAL A 137 8.09 -13.29 -16.27
N ALA A 138 7.78 -14.57 -16.53
CA ALA A 138 8.02 -15.21 -17.82
C ALA A 138 7.28 -14.51 -18.97
N ALA A 139 6.04 -14.07 -18.76
CA ALA A 139 5.28 -13.34 -19.77
C ALA A 139 5.87 -11.94 -20.03
N ALA A 140 6.38 -11.26 -19.01
CA ALA A 140 7.08 -9.98 -19.18
C ALA A 140 8.41 -10.16 -19.94
N GLU A 141 9.15 -11.26 -19.70
CA GLU A 141 10.38 -11.60 -20.43
C GLU A 141 10.11 -11.83 -21.91
N VAL A 142 9.00 -12.52 -22.26
CA VAL A 142 8.57 -12.68 -23.66
C VAL A 142 8.29 -11.34 -24.34
N LEU A 143 7.82 -10.32 -23.58
CA LEU A 143 7.64 -8.95 -24.06
C LEU A 143 8.95 -8.15 -24.15
N GLY A 144 10.10 -8.74 -23.82
CA GLY A 144 11.42 -8.11 -23.89
C GLY A 144 11.84 -7.33 -22.66
N TYR A 145 11.21 -7.59 -21.48
CA TYR A 145 11.59 -6.97 -20.22
C TYR A 145 12.45 -7.92 -19.38
N THR A 146 13.52 -7.39 -18.80
CA THR A 146 14.24 -8.09 -17.71
C THR A 146 13.63 -7.69 -16.39
N CYS A 147 13.27 -8.70 -15.57
CA CYS A 147 12.53 -8.48 -14.33
C CYS A 147 13.39 -8.62 -13.08
N THR A 148 13.18 -7.72 -12.11
CA THR A 148 13.70 -7.82 -10.73
C THR A 148 12.51 -7.86 -9.77
N VAL A 149 12.50 -8.84 -8.85
CA VAL A 149 11.46 -9.00 -7.83
C VAL A 149 12.02 -8.64 -6.46
N ALA A 150 11.64 -7.51 -5.91
CA ALA A 150 12.08 -7.01 -4.62
C ALA A 150 10.98 -7.11 -3.56
N LEU A 151 11.36 -7.42 -2.31
CA LEU A 151 10.51 -7.25 -1.13
C LEU A 151 10.96 -6.01 -0.38
N ALA A 152 10.09 -5.03 -0.22
CA ALA A 152 10.37 -3.80 0.51
C ALA A 152 9.47 -3.68 1.74
N ASN A 153 10.04 -3.26 2.87
CA ASN A 153 9.30 -2.84 4.04
C ASN A 153 9.28 -1.30 4.06
N ALA A 154 8.11 -0.70 4.08
CA ALA A 154 7.95 0.75 4.00
C ALA A 154 8.76 1.51 5.08
N ALA A 155 8.92 0.91 6.27
CA ALA A 155 9.72 1.51 7.33
C ALA A 155 11.20 1.71 6.95
N ASP A 156 11.75 0.87 6.06
CA ASP A 156 13.12 0.99 5.58
C ASP A 156 13.32 2.21 4.65
N TYR A 157 12.23 2.81 4.18
CA TYR A 157 12.20 3.95 3.25
C TYR A 157 11.63 5.24 3.88
N GLY A 158 11.65 5.34 5.21
CA GLY A 158 11.22 6.55 5.93
C GLY A 158 9.72 6.67 6.19
N VAL A 159 8.95 5.64 5.89
CA VAL A 159 7.53 5.59 6.24
C VAL A 159 7.39 5.14 7.70
N PRO A 160 6.58 5.80 8.56
CA PRO A 160 6.39 5.39 9.95
C PRO A 160 5.43 4.18 10.06
N GLN A 161 5.66 3.16 9.22
CA GLN A 161 4.78 1.98 9.14
C GLN A 161 5.56 0.74 8.69
N LYS A 162 5.41 -0.35 9.44
CA LYS A 162 5.84 -1.70 9.05
C LYS A 162 4.83 -2.27 8.05
N ARG A 163 5.12 -2.08 6.75
CA ARG A 163 4.27 -2.52 5.63
C ARG A 163 5.14 -3.16 4.56
N LYS A 164 5.09 -4.48 4.46
CA LYS A 164 5.83 -5.21 3.46
C LYS A 164 5.05 -5.33 2.15
N ARG A 165 5.72 -5.05 1.02
CA ARG A 165 5.17 -5.14 -0.32
C ARG A 165 6.19 -5.73 -1.27
N VAL A 166 5.69 -6.49 -2.23
CA VAL A 166 6.47 -6.99 -3.36
C VAL A 166 6.41 -5.95 -4.48
N PHE A 167 7.55 -5.67 -5.05
CA PHE A 167 7.67 -4.84 -6.25
C PHE A 167 8.30 -5.66 -7.36
N ILE A 168 7.75 -5.57 -8.56
CA ILE A 168 8.32 -6.18 -9.76
C ILE A 168 8.71 -5.03 -10.68
N PHE A 169 9.99 -4.89 -10.91
CA PHE A 169 10.58 -3.94 -11.84
C PHE A 169 10.82 -4.65 -13.16
N GLY A 170 10.34 -4.09 -14.26
CA GLY A 170 10.66 -4.55 -15.60
C GLY A 170 11.40 -3.44 -16.35
N THR A 171 12.56 -3.76 -16.89
CA THR A 171 13.38 -2.83 -17.71
C THR A 171 13.53 -3.39 -19.11
N ARG A 172 13.12 -2.62 -20.12
CA ARG A 172 13.16 -3.06 -21.53
C ARG A 172 14.56 -2.91 -22.10
N GLY A 173 15.04 -3.94 -22.80
CA GLY A 173 16.33 -3.91 -23.46
C GLY A 173 17.55 -4.06 -22.54
N SER A 174 17.34 -4.17 -21.23
CA SER A 174 18.43 -4.49 -20.31
C SER A 174 18.80 -5.96 -20.41
N LYS A 175 20.11 -6.26 -20.38
CA LYS A 175 20.62 -7.64 -20.38
C LYS A 175 20.71 -8.24 -18.98
N THR A 176 20.65 -7.41 -17.95
CA THR A 176 20.79 -7.82 -16.54
C THR A 176 19.68 -7.24 -15.71
N ALA A 177 19.25 -8.00 -14.70
CA ALA A 177 18.32 -7.52 -13.68
C ALA A 177 18.93 -6.33 -12.92
N ILE A 178 18.09 -5.32 -12.62
CA ILE A 178 18.55 -4.19 -11.81
C ILE A 178 18.74 -4.64 -10.36
N PRO A 179 19.62 -3.99 -9.56
CA PRO A 179 19.78 -4.32 -8.15
C PRO A 179 18.49 -4.08 -7.37
N ASN A 180 18.38 -4.61 -6.16
CA ASN A 180 17.30 -4.25 -5.26
C ASN A 180 17.42 -2.77 -4.82
N PRO A 181 16.30 -2.07 -4.60
CA PRO A 181 16.32 -0.70 -4.09
C PRO A 181 17.09 -0.61 -2.76
N GLU A 182 17.96 0.39 -2.65
CA GLU A 182 18.74 0.61 -1.44
C GLU A 182 17.85 1.10 -0.29
N ARG A 183 18.05 0.52 0.89
CA ARG A 183 17.36 0.94 2.13
C ARG A 183 17.94 2.25 2.64
N LEU A 184 17.08 3.06 3.27
CA LEU A 184 17.48 4.31 3.93
C LEU A 184 17.56 4.16 5.45
N ARG A 185 16.90 3.15 6.01
CA ARG A 185 16.75 2.89 7.45
C ARG A 185 16.72 1.40 7.76
N SER A 186 16.99 1.05 9.01
CA SER A 186 16.87 -0.33 9.50
C SER A 186 16.33 -0.38 10.92
N SER A 187 15.72 -1.52 11.27
CA SER A 187 15.39 -1.85 12.67
C SER A 187 16.58 -2.46 13.42
N ASP A 188 17.62 -2.88 12.69
CA ASP A 188 18.83 -3.48 13.26
C ASP A 188 19.93 -2.42 13.36
N PRO A 189 20.39 -2.05 14.57
CA PRO A 189 21.48 -1.11 14.75
C PRO A 189 22.80 -1.58 14.10
N ALA A 190 22.99 -2.90 13.94
CA ALA A 190 24.20 -3.46 13.34
C ALA A 190 24.32 -3.19 11.83
N ASP A 191 23.20 -2.86 11.16
CA ASP A 191 23.18 -2.55 9.72
C ASP A 191 23.82 -1.18 9.38
N GLY A 192 24.11 -0.33 10.37
CA GLY A 192 24.69 0.99 10.17
C GLY A 192 23.75 2.04 9.58
N PHE A 193 22.48 1.72 9.39
CA PHE A 193 21.45 2.67 8.94
C PHE A 193 20.78 3.38 10.12
N PRO A 194 20.24 4.60 9.91
CA PRO A 194 19.38 5.25 10.90
C PRO A 194 18.19 4.36 11.28
N PRO A 195 17.70 4.42 12.54
CA PRO A 195 16.56 3.63 12.98
C PRO A 195 15.26 4.01 12.24
N HIS A 196 14.29 3.10 12.23
CA HIS A 196 12.95 3.37 11.73
C HIS A 196 12.30 4.56 12.45
N LEU A 197 11.45 5.30 11.73
CA LEU A 197 10.72 6.45 12.28
C LEU A 197 9.50 6.00 13.09
N GLY A 198 9.31 6.60 14.26
CA GLY A 198 8.08 6.47 15.03
C GLY A 198 6.94 7.31 14.45
N VAL A 199 5.72 7.01 14.88
CA VAL A 199 4.51 7.71 14.38
C VAL A 199 4.30 9.08 14.99
N LYS A 200 4.89 9.38 16.13
CA LYS A 200 4.65 10.59 16.95
C LYS A 200 4.77 11.88 16.15
N ASP A 201 5.86 12.04 15.41
CA ASP A 201 6.13 13.28 14.67
C ASP A 201 5.16 13.46 13.50
N PHE A 202 4.73 12.39 12.88
CA PHE A 202 3.73 12.40 11.80
C PHE A 202 2.32 12.71 12.30
N LEU A 203 1.97 12.31 13.53
CA LEU A 203 0.67 12.54 14.13
C LEU A 203 0.55 13.87 14.88
N LYS A 204 1.68 14.46 15.27
CA LYS A 204 1.72 15.73 16.02
C LYS A 204 0.90 16.86 15.38
N PRO A 205 0.93 17.09 14.05
CA PRO A 205 0.12 18.14 13.43
C PRO A 205 -1.39 17.96 13.58
N PHE A 206 -1.84 16.72 13.75
CA PHE A 206 -3.25 16.36 13.86
C PHE A 206 -3.73 16.19 15.30
N ASN A 207 -2.88 16.32 16.28
CA ASN A 207 -3.22 16.12 17.70
C ASN A 207 -3.81 17.40 18.33
N SER A 208 -4.69 18.10 17.61
CA SER A 208 -5.40 19.27 18.11
C SER A 208 -6.92 19.07 18.04
N SER A 209 -7.65 19.70 18.96
CA SER A 209 -9.12 19.55 19.10
C SER A 209 -9.90 19.85 17.83
N ARG A 210 -9.38 20.71 16.93
CA ARG A 210 -10.04 21.04 15.64
C ARG A 210 -10.21 19.83 14.71
N TYR A 211 -9.47 18.75 14.94
CA TYR A 211 -9.56 17.53 14.15
C TYR A 211 -10.40 16.44 14.85
N PHE A 212 -10.93 16.72 16.05
CA PHE A 212 -11.69 15.76 16.81
C PHE A 212 -13.18 15.87 16.54
N GLU A 213 -13.75 14.82 15.96
CA GLU A 213 -15.19 14.61 16.05
C GLU A 213 -15.53 13.91 17.37
N PRO A 214 -16.64 14.24 18.02
CA PRO A 214 -17.02 13.62 19.32
C PRO A 214 -17.06 12.11 19.27
N SER A 215 -17.48 11.51 18.15
CA SER A 215 -17.53 10.07 17.92
C SER A 215 -16.16 9.39 17.84
N GLU A 216 -15.08 10.15 17.72
CA GLU A 216 -13.72 9.65 17.60
C GLU A 216 -12.91 9.76 18.89
N MET A 217 -13.39 10.58 19.82
CA MET A 217 -12.68 10.88 21.07
C MET A 217 -12.56 9.70 22.02
N VAL A 218 -13.54 8.80 21.99
CA VAL A 218 -13.57 7.62 22.86
C VAL A 218 -14.00 6.40 22.05
N CYS A 219 -13.25 5.32 22.22
CA CYS A 219 -13.63 4.02 21.69
C CYS A 219 -14.58 3.34 22.67
N GLY A 220 -15.85 3.76 22.70
CA GLY A 220 -16.87 3.15 23.56
C GLY A 220 -17.26 1.75 23.12
N GLY A 221 -17.83 0.94 24.02
CA GLY A 221 -18.43 -0.37 23.74
C GLY A 221 -17.69 -1.56 24.35
N THR A 222 -17.96 -2.77 23.85
CA THR A 222 -17.65 -4.08 24.48
C THR A 222 -16.21 -4.22 25.00
N TYR A 223 -15.20 -3.70 24.26
CA TYR A 223 -13.79 -3.87 24.61
C TYR A 223 -13.11 -2.55 24.99
N GLU A 224 -13.86 -1.53 25.37
CA GLU A 224 -13.29 -0.22 25.75
C GLU A 224 -12.38 -0.35 26.97
N HIS A 225 -12.83 -1.07 28.01
CA HIS A 225 -12.05 -1.28 29.22
C HIS A 225 -10.74 -2.02 28.91
N GLU A 226 -10.79 -3.06 28.07
CA GLU A 226 -9.59 -3.78 27.64
C GLU A 226 -8.64 -2.88 26.86
N LEU A 227 -9.15 -2.13 25.86
CA LEU A 227 -8.33 -1.19 25.09
C LEU A 227 -7.62 -0.17 25.99
N ARG A 228 -8.30 0.36 27.01
CA ARG A 228 -7.68 1.32 27.95
C ARG A 228 -6.48 0.73 28.68
N ASN A 229 -6.55 -0.55 29.01
CA ASN A 229 -5.50 -1.26 29.74
C ASN A 229 -4.38 -1.82 28.85
N VAL A 230 -4.60 -1.97 27.54
CA VAL A 230 -3.51 -2.37 26.64
C VAL A 230 -2.42 -1.30 26.62
N PRO A 231 -1.14 -1.65 26.90
CA PRO A 231 -0.03 -0.71 26.82
C PRO A 231 0.23 -0.24 25.36
N PRO A 232 0.78 0.96 25.14
CA PRO A 232 1.27 1.36 23.83
C PRO A 232 2.28 0.35 23.24
N GLY A 233 2.20 0.12 21.92
CA GLY A 233 3.03 -0.86 21.21
C GLY A 233 2.57 -2.31 21.34
N ARG A 234 1.51 -2.57 22.11
CA ARG A 234 1.02 -3.92 22.40
C ARG A 234 -0.41 -4.13 21.91
N ASN A 235 -0.88 -5.35 21.99
CA ASN A 235 -2.22 -5.77 21.67
C ASN A 235 -2.89 -6.45 22.88
N TYR A 236 -4.12 -6.97 22.71
CA TYR A 236 -4.90 -7.61 23.75
C TYR A 236 -4.16 -8.73 24.52
N MET A 237 -3.13 -9.35 23.94
CA MET A 237 -2.38 -10.43 24.60
C MET A 237 -1.55 -9.92 25.79
N ALA A 238 -1.15 -8.64 25.77
CA ALA A 238 -0.44 -8.03 26.88
C ALA A 238 -1.27 -7.95 28.18
N LEU A 239 -2.58 -8.05 28.10
CA LEU A 239 -3.46 -8.01 29.26
C LEU A 239 -3.24 -9.22 30.20
N ASP A 240 -2.78 -10.36 29.66
CA ASP A 240 -2.49 -11.55 30.47
C ASP A 240 -1.23 -11.37 31.35
N GLU A 241 -0.37 -10.40 30.98
CA GLU A 241 0.87 -10.07 31.68
C GLU A 241 0.69 -9.01 32.78
N LEU A 242 -0.51 -8.35 32.85
CA LEU A 242 -0.75 -7.26 33.78
C LEU A 242 -1.16 -7.80 35.17
N THR A 243 -0.40 -7.40 36.19
CA THR A 243 -0.72 -7.73 37.59
C THR A 243 -2.08 -7.14 38.00
N GLY A 244 -2.95 -7.99 38.55
CA GLY A 244 -4.28 -7.59 39.00
C GLY A 244 -5.36 -7.50 37.92
N TYR A 245 -5.02 -7.83 36.66
CA TYR A 245 -6.02 -7.94 35.61
C TYR A 245 -6.75 -9.28 35.69
N SER A 246 -8.07 -9.26 35.80
CA SER A 246 -8.90 -10.47 36.03
C SER A 246 -9.08 -11.37 34.81
N GLY A 247 -8.27 -11.12 33.77
CA GLY A 247 -8.29 -11.83 32.51
C GLY A 247 -9.04 -11.08 31.41
N ARG A 248 -8.67 -11.35 30.19
CA ARG A 248 -9.27 -10.77 28.98
C ARG A 248 -10.55 -11.47 28.58
N THR A 249 -11.52 -10.72 28.09
CA THR A 249 -12.78 -11.27 27.54
C THR A 249 -12.55 -11.99 26.22
N PHE A 250 -11.65 -11.45 25.39
CA PHE A 250 -11.29 -12.04 24.09
C PHE A 250 -10.16 -13.06 24.25
N ARG A 251 -10.49 -14.36 24.18
CA ARG A 251 -9.57 -15.50 24.46
C ARG A 251 -9.07 -16.23 23.22
N ARG A 252 -9.25 -15.70 22.02
CA ARG A 252 -8.75 -16.34 20.79
C ARG A 252 -7.26 -16.02 20.59
N GLY A 253 -6.38 -17.02 20.80
CA GLY A 253 -4.92 -16.90 20.70
C GLY A 253 -4.38 -16.11 19.51
N GLY A 254 -3.09 -16.08 19.28
CA GLY A 254 -2.36 -15.17 18.36
C GLY A 254 -2.85 -14.99 16.91
N ARG A 255 -3.97 -15.61 16.52
CA ARG A 255 -4.57 -15.46 15.17
C ARG A 255 -5.08 -14.05 14.86
N PHE A 256 -5.33 -13.22 15.88
CA PHE A 256 -5.90 -11.88 15.76
C PHE A 256 -4.90 -10.83 16.26
N TRP A 257 -3.68 -10.88 15.76
CA TRP A 257 -2.58 -10.02 16.19
C TRP A 257 -2.94 -8.53 16.24
N ASN A 258 -3.76 -8.03 15.32
CA ASN A 258 -4.15 -6.62 15.25
C ASN A 258 -5.34 -6.27 16.17
N PHE A 259 -5.93 -7.25 16.89
CA PHE A 259 -7.04 -6.97 17.79
C PHE A 259 -6.55 -6.15 18.99
N LEU A 260 -7.21 -5.03 19.25
CA LEU A 260 -6.85 -4.03 20.27
C LEU A 260 -5.37 -3.55 20.19
N TYR A 261 -4.73 -3.64 19.00
CA TYR A 261 -3.37 -3.15 18.88
C TYR A 261 -3.32 -1.63 19.04
N LYS A 262 -2.52 -1.14 19.97
CA LYS A 262 -2.31 0.28 20.27
C LYS A 262 -0.94 0.73 19.75
N LEU A 263 -0.89 1.88 19.09
CA LEU A 263 0.36 2.46 18.62
C LEU A 263 1.30 2.81 19.80
N HIS A 264 2.59 2.67 19.57
CA HIS A 264 3.63 3.30 20.38
C HIS A 264 4.09 4.59 19.69
N PRO A 265 4.20 5.73 20.40
CA PRO A 265 4.56 6.99 19.77
C PRO A 265 5.92 6.96 19.05
N ASP A 266 6.90 6.28 19.62
CA ASP A 266 8.28 6.25 19.13
C ASP A 266 8.59 5.05 18.21
N GLU A 267 7.57 4.24 17.86
CA GLU A 267 7.71 3.11 16.95
C GLU A 267 6.90 3.31 15.66
N PRO A 268 7.32 2.66 14.54
CA PRO A 268 6.50 2.63 13.34
C PRO A 268 5.20 1.85 13.58
N SER A 269 4.11 2.32 12.99
CA SER A 269 2.81 1.65 13.01
C SER A 269 2.88 0.25 12.41
N ILE A 270 1.96 -0.61 12.79
CA ILE A 270 1.60 -1.79 11.99
C ILE A 270 0.90 -1.34 10.70
N THR A 271 0.71 -2.27 9.77
CA THR A 271 0.01 -1.98 8.51
C THR A 271 -1.39 -1.41 8.74
N ILE A 272 -1.66 -0.23 8.18
CA ILE A 272 -3.00 0.37 8.14
C ILE A 272 -3.90 -0.49 7.25
N ALA A 273 -4.96 -1.04 7.83
CA ALA A 273 -5.91 -1.87 7.11
C ALA A 273 -6.93 -1.03 6.33
N ALA A 274 -7.31 -1.50 5.14
CA ALA A 274 -8.33 -0.87 4.31
C ALA A 274 -9.74 -0.96 4.92
N GLN A 275 -10.05 -2.09 5.55
CA GLN A 275 -11.36 -2.36 6.16
C GLN A 275 -11.16 -3.02 7.54
N PRO A 276 -10.72 -2.26 8.55
CA PRO A 276 -10.58 -2.80 9.89
C PRO A 276 -11.95 -3.08 10.49
N GLY A 277 -12.07 -4.21 11.20
CA GLY A 277 -13.22 -4.46 12.07
C GLY A 277 -13.28 -3.45 13.23
N PRO A 278 -14.38 -3.43 14.01
CA PRO A 278 -14.60 -2.40 15.03
C PRO A 278 -13.51 -2.35 16.11
N TRP A 279 -12.86 -3.47 16.40
CA TRP A 279 -11.81 -3.58 17.42
C TRP A 279 -10.45 -4.00 16.85
N VAL A 280 -10.28 -3.87 15.54
CA VAL A 280 -9.02 -4.11 14.88
C VAL A 280 -8.24 -2.78 14.81
N GLY A 281 -7.02 -2.78 15.36
CA GLY A 281 -6.12 -1.61 15.36
C GLY A 281 -5.47 -1.33 14.00
N PRO A 282 -4.60 -0.35 13.94
CA PRO A 282 -4.03 0.33 15.12
C PRO A 282 -4.94 1.40 15.73
N PHE A 283 -4.97 1.43 17.06
CA PHE A 283 -5.56 2.52 17.83
C PHE A 283 -4.48 3.52 18.24
N HIS A 284 -4.87 4.76 18.41
CA HIS A 284 -4.00 5.78 18.97
C HIS A 284 -3.67 5.45 20.46
N TRP A 285 -2.49 5.82 20.94
CA TRP A 285 -2.08 5.59 22.34
C TRP A 285 -2.99 6.26 23.37
N ASN A 286 -3.81 7.24 22.98
CA ASN A 286 -4.86 7.87 23.79
C ASN A 286 -6.21 7.12 23.74
N ASN A 287 -6.21 5.82 23.46
CA ASN A 287 -7.40 4.94 23.50
C ASN A 287 -8.52 5.33 22.55
N ARG A 288 -8.21 5.88 21.38
CA ARG A 288 -9.17 6.26 20.35
C ARG A 288 -8.80 5.66 19.00
N ARG A 289 -9.73 5.70 18.07
CA ARG A 289 -9.44 5.34 16.69
C ARG A 289 -8.53 6.38 16.04
N LEU A 290 -7.75 5.94 15.06
CA LEU A 290 -7.10 6.85 14.14
C LEU A 290 -8.16 7.53 13.25
N ARG A 291 -7.96 8.80 13.01
CA ARG A 291 -8.73 9.57 12.05
C ARG A 291 -8.11 9.45 10.66
N ALA A 292 -8.89 9.77 9.62
CA ALA A 292 -8.42 9.73 8.25
C ALA A 292 -7.13 10.55 8.01
N PRO A 293 -7.01 11.81 8.49
CA PRO A 293 -5.76 12.56 8.34
C PRO A 293 -4.55 11.92 9.02
N GLU A 294 -4.75 11.28 10.18
CA GLU A 294 -3.69 10.56 10.89
C GLU A 294 -3.25 9.31 10.14
N ALA A 295 -4.22 8.52 9.66
CA ALA A 295 -3.93 7.35 8.85
C ALA A 295 -3.25 7.72 7.53
N ALA A 296 -3.65 8.83 6.90
CA ALA A 296 -3.03 9.38 5.70
C ALA A 296 -1.58 9.83 5.97
N ALA A 297 -1.32 10.50 7.12
CA ALA A 297 0.02 10.88 7.53
C ALA A 297 0.95 9.68 7.77
N ILE A 298 0.43 8.59 8.36
CA ILE A 298 1.19 7.32 8.50
C ILE A 298 1.51 6.71 7.13
N GLN A 299 0.64 6.91 6.14
CA GLN A 299 0.88 6.51 4.73
C GLN A 299 1.69 7.57 3.96
N THR A 300 2.14 8.61 4.64
CA THR A 300 2.95 9.70 4.09
C THR A 300 2.30 10.48 2.95
N PHE A 301 0.96 10.58 2.94
CA PHE A 301 0.28 11.54 2.06
C PHE A 301 0.59 12.98 2.48
N PRO A 302 0.64 13.93 1.53
CA PRO A 302 0.73 15.35 1.85
C PRO A 302 -0.36 15.81 2.81
N ALA A 303 -0.06 16.77 3.69
CA ALA A 303 -0.99 17.23 4.73
C ALA A 303 -2.26 17.88 4.17
N ASP A 304 -2.20 18.42 2.98
CA ASP A 304 -3.28 19.08 2.24
C ASP A 304 -4.00 18.15 1.25
N TYR A 305 -3.64 16.85 1.23
CA TYR A 305 -4.23 15.87 0.33
C TYR A 305 -5.72 15.66 0.62
N LYS A 306 -6.55 15.81 -0.42
CA LYS A 306 -8.01 15.80 -0.30
C LYS A 306 -8.57 14.42 -0.66
N PHE A 307 -9.23 13.78 0.29
CA PHE A 307 -9.94 12.52 0.06
C PHE A 307 -11.43 12.79 -0.18
N HIS A 308 -12.04 12.06 -1.12
CA HIS A 308 -13.48 12.09 -1.40
C HIS A 308 -14.14 10.79 -0.96
N GLY A 309 -15.39 10.90 -0.51
CA GLY A 309 -16.25 9.77 -0.16
C GLY A 309 -16.59 9.71 1.33
N THR A 310 -17.31 8.65 1.70
CA THR A 310 -17.67 8.39 3.10
C THR A 310 -16.41 8.05 3.93
N ARG A 311 -16.49 8.18 5.25
CA ARG A 311 -15.40 7.75 6.16
C ARG A 311 -14.89 6.33 5.86
N ARG A 312 -15.79 5.39 5.56
CA ARG A 312 -15.41 4.01 5.21
C ARG A 312 -14.68 3.95 3.86
N SER A 313 -15.12 4.71 2.88
CA SER A 313 -14.47 4.81 1.58
C SER A 313 -13.07 5.42 1.72
N VAL A 314 -12.92 6.52 2.45
CA VAL A 314 -11.63 7.17 2.72
C VAL A 314 -10.68 6.22 3.46
N GLN A 315 -11.16 5.50 4.48
CA GLN A 315 -10.34 4.50 5.17
C GLN A 315 -9.87 3.39 4.22
N LYS A 316 -10.74 2.91 3.31
CA LYS A 316 -10.39 1.92 2.29
C LYS A 316 -9.33 2.46 1.34
N GLN A 317 -9.47 3.68 0.88
CA GLN A 317 -8.53 4.36 -0.01
C GLN A 317 -7.14 4.46 0.63
N ILE A 318 -7.06 4.98 1.85
CA ILE A 318 -5.80 5.14 2.59
C ILE A 318 -5.15 3.77 2.87
N GLY A 319 -5.91 2.78 3.33
CA GLY A 319 -5.37 1.46 3.69
C GLY A 319 -4.88 0.65 2.48
N ASN A 320 -5.49 0.83 1.30
CA ASN A 320 -5.05 0.19 0.05
C ASN A 320 -3.83 0.89 -0.56
N ALA A 321 -3.63 2.16 -0.29
CA ALA A 321 -2.57 2.93 -0.94
C ALA A 321 -1.16 2.37 -0.67
N VAL A 322 -0.30 2.50 -1.66
CA VAL A 322 1.15 2.44 -1.47
C VAL A 322 1.56 3.70 -0.70
N PRO A 323 2.31 3.62 0.40
CA PRO A 323 2.84 4.81 1.07
C PRO A 323 3.63 5.69 0.11
N CYS A 324 3.39 7.00 0.14
CA CYS A 324 3.95 7.91 -0.88
C CYS A 324 5.47 7.91 -0.91
N LEU A 325 6.17 7.93 0.25
CA LEU A 325 7.63 7.84 0.31
C LEU A 325 8.17 6.50 -0.20
N LEU A 326 7.47 5.39 0.06
CA LEU A 326 7.84 4.10 -0.52
C LEU A 326 7.68 4.13 -2.04
N GLY A 327 6.56 4.68 -2.53
CA GLY A 327 6.31 4.86 -3.96
C GLY A 327 7.40 5.70 -4.63
N GLU A 328 7.80 6.82 -4.00
CA GLU A 328 8.90 7.67 -4.48
C GLU A 328 10.20 6.88 -4.63
N ALA A 329 10.61 6.18 -3.58
CA ALA A 329 11.86 5.40 -3.60
C ALA A 329 11.84 4.33 -4.71
N MET A 330 10.73 3.62 -4.88
CA MET A 330 10.61 2.55 -5.89
C MET A 330 10.57 3.10 -7.32
N VAL A 331 9.81 4.18 -7.57
CA VAL A 331 9.74 4.79 -8.89
C VAL A 331 11.07 5.46 -9.25
N LYS A 332 11.71 6.16 -8.33
CA LYS A 332 13.03 6.76 -8.53
C LYS A 332 14.07 5.69 -8.88
N HIS A 333 14.01 4.55 -8.18
CA HIS A 333 14.88 3.40 -8.48
C HIS A 333 14.66 2.88 -9.91
N LEU A 334 13.41 2.67 -10.34
CA LEU A 334 13.11 2.28 -11.72
C LEU A 334 13.66 3.31 -12.71
N MET A 335 13.39 4.61 -12.50
CA MET A 335 13.77 5.69 -13.40
C MET A 335 15.29 5.83 -13.59
N ASN A 336 16.08 5.45 -12.60
CA ASN A 336 17.54 5.47 -12.68
C ASN A 336 18.11 4.32 -13.53
N HIS A 337 17.28 3.35 -13.92
CA HIS A 337 17.71 2.15 -14.66
C HIS A 337 17.02 1.97 -16.03
N VAL A 338 16.24 2.98 -16.50
CA VAL A 338 15.53 2.95 -17.78
C VAL A 338 15.89 4.11 -18.68
#